data_e81715629bf94d0dfe180428941cb944
#
_entry.id   e81715629bf94d0dfe180428941cb944
#
_cell.length_a   1.000
_cell.length_b   1.000
_cell.length_c   1.000
_cell.angle_alpha   90.00
_cell.angle_beta   90.00
_cell.angle_gamma   90.00
#
_symmetry.space_group_name_H-M   'P 1'
#
loop_
_entity.id
_entity.type
_entity.pdbx_description
1 polymer ?
#
loop_
_entity_poly.entity_id
_entity_poly.type
_entity_poly.pdbx_seq_one_letter_code
_entity_poly.pdbx_strand_id
1 'polypeptide(L)'
;MKLTIGMATYDDYDGVYFTVQAIRMHHPEVTAETEILVVDNHPDGPCAKALKALETHVAGYRYIANGEKGGTSQPRNKVFSEAQNDYVLCIDSHVLLCPGALRKLIDYFIFYPD
;
A
#
# COMPACT_ATOMS: atom_id res chain seq x y z
N MET A 1 -5.98 15.02 6.92
CA MET A 1 -6.27 14.21 5.74
C MET A 1 -5.62 12.84 5.89
N LYS A 2 -6.34 11.79 5.58
CA LYS A 2 -5.84 10.42 5.67
C LYS A 2 -5.66 9.82 4.27
N LEU A 3 -4.59 9.07 4.11
CA LEU A 3 -4.18 8.48 2.84
C LEU A 3 -4.10 6.97 2.97
N THR A 4 -4.60 6.25 1.97
CA THR A 4 -4.30 4.83 1.77
C THR A 4 -3.27 4.70 0.67
N ILE A 5 -2.16 4.05 0.96
CA ILE A 5 -1.20 3.63 -0.05
C ILE A 5 -1.45 2.16 -0.32
N GLY A 6 -1.95 1.86 -1.50
CA GLY A 6 -2.30 0.50 -1.89
C GLY A 6 -1.35 -0.05 -2.93
N MET A 7 -1.04 -1.33 -2.81
CA MET A 7 -0.22 -2.02 -3.79
C MET A 7 -0.77 -3.42 -4.03
N ALA A 8 -0.78 -3.82 -5.31
CA ALA A 8 -1.09 -5.17 -5.71
C ALA A 8 0.23 -5.92 -5.90
N THR A 9 0.30 -7.14 -5.43
CA THR A 9 1.51 -7.95 -5.52
C THR A 9 1.20 -9.37 -5.96
N TYR A 10 2.17 -10.02 -6.58
CA TYR A 10 2.10 -11.41 -6.97
C TYR A 10 3.42 -12.07 -6.59
N ASP A 11 3.41 -12.83 -5.49
CA ASP A 11 4.57 -13.61 -5.02
C ASP A 11 5.85 -12.78 -4.90
N ASP A 12 5.73 -11.57 -4.36
CA ASP A 12 6.84 -10.62 -4.26
C ASP A 12 6.93 -10.04 -2.84
N TYR A 13 7.34 -10.88 -1.89
CA TYR A 13 7.52 -10.43 -0.51
C TYR A 13 8.60 -9.34 -0.40
N ASP A 14 9.74 -9.54 -1.08
CA ASP A 14 10.86 -8.61 -0.97
C ASP A 14 10.48 -7.22 -1.46
N GLY A 15 9.80 -7.14 -2.60
CA GLY A 15 9.33 -5.86 -3.14
C GLY A 15 8.38 -5.15 -2.18
N VAL A 16 7.40 -5.87 -1.64
CA VAL A 16 6.47 -5.31 -0.67
C VAL A 16 7.20 -4.87 0.60
N TYR A 17 8.04 -5.73 1.13
CA TYR A 17 8.77 -5.44 2.36
C TYR A 17 9.62 -4.18 2.22
N PHE A 18 10.43 -4.11 1.18
CA PHE A 18 11.29 -2.94 0.98
C PHE A 18 10.50 -1.67 0.70
N THR A 19 9.40 -1.76 -0.05
CA THR A 19 8.54 -0.60 -0.30
C THR A 19 7.91 -0.09 1.00
N VAL A 20 7.37 -0.99 1.82
CA VAL A 20 6.77 -0.64 3.12
C VAL A 20 7.82 -0.01 4.05
N GLN A 21 9.01 -0.61 4.14
CA GLN A 21 10.06 -0.07 5.00
C GLN A 21 10.55 1.28 4.50
N ALA A 22 10.66 1.48 3.19
CA ALA A 22 11.04 2.76 2.61
C ALA A 22 10.02 3.85 2.94
N ILE A 23 8.73 3.54 2.86
CA ILE A 23 7.68 4.48 3.26
C ILE A 23 7.84 4.88 4.72
N ARG A 24 8.04 3.94 5.61
CA ARG A 24 8.19 4.20 7.03
C ARG A 24 9.46 4.98 7.35
N MET A 25 10.55 4.69 6.65
CA MET A 25 11.85 5.30 6.90
C MET A 25 11.97 6.71 6.32
N HIS A 26 11.45 6.91 5.12
CA HIS A 26 11.59 8.18 4.39
C HIS A 26 10.40 9.13 4.56
N HIS A 27 9.27 8.63 5.08
CA HIS A 27 8.06 9.43 5.21
C HIS A 27 7.43 9.27 6.61
N PRO A 28 8.23 9.35 7.70
CA PRO A 28 7.70 9.10 9.04
C PRO A 28 6.65 10.13 9.46
N GLU A 29 6.71 11.33 8.91
CA GLU A 29 5.78 12.41 9.25
C GLU A 29 4.35 12.14 8.77
N VAL A 30 4.16 11.21 7.84
CA VAL A 30 2.82 10.90 7.32
C VAL A 30 2.35 9.49 7.67
N THR A 31 3.22 8.64 8.23
CA THR A 31 2.85 7.24 8.49
C THR A 31 1.75 7.09 9.53
N ALA A 32 1.64 8.01 10.49
CA ALA A 32 0.60 7.96 11.51
C ALA A 32 -0.81 8.16 10.92
N GLU A 33 -0.90 8.79 9.76
CA GLU A 33 -2.17 9.07 9.08
C GLU A 33 -2.37 8.24 7.83
N THR A 34 -1.53 7.22 7.62
CA THR A 34 -1.48 6.46 6.38
C THR A 34 -1.82 5.00 6.65
N GLU A 35 -2.75 4.47 5.86
CA GLU A 35 -2.99 3.03 5.76
C GLU A 35 -2.13 2.49 4.62
N ILE A 36 -1.44 1.36 4.87
CA ILE A 36 -0.74 0.62 3.82
C ILE A 36 -1.56 -0.64 3.55
N LEU A 37 -2.08 -0.74 2.33
CA LEU A 37 -2.97 -1.82 1.92
C LEU A 37 -2.29 -2.66 0.86
N VAL A 38 -2.10 -3.95 1.16
CA VAL A 38 -1.47 -4.88 0.22
C VAL A 38 -2.49 -5.90 -0.24
N VAL A 39 -2.73 -5.93 -1.54
CA VAL A 39 -3.61 -6.92 -2.20
C VAL A 39 -2.73 -8.00 -2.80
N ASP A 40 -2.81 -9.21 -2.25
CA ASP A 40 -1.99 -10.35 -2.67
C ASP A 40 -2.75 -11.17 -3.70
N ASN A 41 -2.24 -11.17 -4.93
CA ASN A 41 -2.85 -11.90 -6.05
C ASN A 41 -2.43 -13.36 -6.12
N HIS A 42 -1.58 -13.81 -5.18
CA HIS A 42 -1.16 -15.21 -5.09
C HIS A 42 -1.25 -15.70 -3.64
N PRO A 43 -2.47 -15.68 -3.05
CA PRO A 43 -2.62 -15.96 -1.62
C PRO A 43 -2.32 -17.41 -1.23
N ASP A 44 -2.23 -18.30 -2.20
CA ASP A 44 -1.83 -19.69 -1.96
C ASP A 44 -0.33 -19.91 -2.16
N GLY A 45 0.41 -18.86 -2.50
CA GLY A 45 1.84 -18.94 -2.79
C GLY A 45 2.71 -18.89 -1.53
N PRO A 46 4.02 -19.07 -1.71
CA PRO A 46 4.96 -19.16 -0.57
C PRO A 46 5.12 -17.87 0.22
N CYS A 47 4.81 -16.71 -0.38
CA CYS A 47 4.96 -15.42 0.29
C CYS A 47 3.76 -15.01 1.13
N ALA A 48 2.61 -15.65 0.96
CA ALA A 48 1.34 -15.19 1.55
C ALA A 48 1.41 -15.08 3.07
N LYS A 49 1.97 -16.09 3.73
CA LYS A 49 2.06 -16.12 5.20
C LYS A 49 2.93 -14.98 5.73
N ALA A 50 4.06 -14.72 5.09
CA ALA A 50 4.96 -13.65 5.49
C ALA A 50 4.33 -12.27 5.25
N LEU A 51 3.63 -12.09 4.13
CA LEU A 51 2.91 -10.84 3.83
C LEU A 51 1.81 -10.58 4.85
N LYS A 52 1.05 -11.59 5.21
CA LYS A 52 0.01 -11.49 6.24
C LYS A 52 0.61 -11.15 7.60
N ALA A 53 1.74 -11.74 7.94
CA ALA A 53 2.40 -11.54 9.24
C ALA A 53 2.87 -10.09 9.44
N LEU A 54 3.06 -9.31 8.38
CA LEU A 54 3.42 -7.91 8.50
C LEU A 54 2.35 -7.08 9.23
N GLU A 55 1.10 -7.56 9.27
CA GLU A 55 0.04 -6.89 10.04
C GLU A 55 0.37 -6.76 11.52
N THR A 56 1.14 -7.68 12.08
CA THR A 56 1.53 -7.65 13.49
C THR A 56 2.77 -6.81 13.76
N HIS A 57 3.52 -6.45 12.72
CA HIS A 57 4.80 -5.74 12.86
C HIS A 57 4.76 -4.31 12.34
N VAL A 58 3.80 -3.98 11.49
CA VAL A 58 3.72 -2.66 10.85
C VAL A 58 2.36 -2.04 11.17
N ALA A 59 2.39 -0.92 11.89
CA ALA A 59 1.16 -0.18 12.20
C ALA A 59 0.55 0.37 10.91
N GLY A 60 -0.77 0.25 10.80
CA GLY A 60 -1.49 0.73 9.63
C GLY A 60 -1.40 -0.17 8.40
N TYR A 61 -0.73 -1.30 8.49
CA TYR A 61 -0.63 -2.27 7.40
C TYR A 61 -1.82 -3.23 7.42
N ARG A 62 -2.41 -3.48 6.26
CA ARG A 62 -3.50 -4.43 6.10
C ARG A 62 -3.29 -5.29 4.88
N TYR A 63 -3.43 -6.60 5.05
CA TYR A 63 -3.26 -7.60 4.00
C TYR A 63 -4.63 -8.08 3.51
N ILE A 64 -4.79 -8.19 2.20
CA ILE A 64 -5.98 -8.76 1.57
C ILE A 64 -5.57 -9.88 0.64
N ALA A 65 -6.07 -11.08 0.90
CA ALA A 65 -5.92 -12.21 -0.01
C ALA A 65 -6.90 -12.04 -1.18
N ASN A 66 -6.39 -12.01 -2.40
CA ASN A 66 -7.20 -11.83 -3.60
C ASN A 66 -7.04 -13.06 -4.49
N GLY A 67 -7.97 -14.01 -4.36
CA GLY A 67 -7.98 -15.24 -5.15
C GLY A 67 -8.61 -15.08 -6.53
N GLU A 68 -9.15 -13.91 -6.85
CA GLU A 68 -9.78 -13.69 -8.14
C GLU A 68 -8.73 -13.51 -9.25
N LYS A 69 -9.04 -14.02 -10.44
CA LYS A 69 -8.17 -13.88 -11.60
C LYS A 69 -8.78 -12.84 -12.53
N GLY A 70 -8.15 -11.68 -12.61
CA GLY A 70 -8.70 -10.58 -13.40
C GLY A 70 -7.65 -9.69 -14.06
N GLY A 71 -6.44 -10.17 -14.26
CA GLY A 71 -5.38 -9.38 -14.85
C GLY A 71 -4.90 -8.26 -13.91
N THR A 72 -4.38 -7.16 -14.46
CA THR A 72 -3.78 -6.09 -13.68
C THR A 72 -4.79 -5.09 -13.11
N SER A 73 -5.94 -4.93 -13.78
CA SER A 73 -6.93 -3.94 -13.34
C SER A 73 -7.77 -4.39 -12.15
N GLN A 74 -8.05 -5.68 -12.05
CA GLN A 74 -8.88 -6.20 -10.96
C GLN A 74 -8.22 -6.01 -9.58
N PRO A 75 -6.91 -6.32 -9.39
CA PRO A 75 -6.26 -6.05 -8.11
C PRO A 75 -6.21 -4.57 -7.74
N ARG A 76 -6.03 -3.68 -8.71
CA ARG A 76 -6.07 -2.23 -8.47
C ARG A 76 -7.47 -1.78 -8.05
N ASN A 77 -8.50 -2.31 -8.70
CA ASN A 77 -9.88 -2.05 -8.30
C ASN A 77 -10.14 -2.52 -6.87
N LYS A 78 -9.55 -3.65 -6.48
CA LYS A 78 -9.64 -4.16 -5.12
C LYS A 78 -9.03 -3.17 -4.11
N VAL A 79 -7.90 -2.56 -4.45
CA VAL A 79 -7.29 -1.51 -3.63
C VAL A 79 -8.29 -0.38 -3.40
N PHE A 80 -8.89 0.14 -4.46
CA PHE A 80 -9.82 1.25 -4.34
C PHE A 80 -11.07 0.90 -3.55
N SER A 81 -11.60 -0.31 -3.74
CA SER A 81 -12.82 -0.73 -3.03
C SER A 81 -12.59 -1.02 -1.55
N GLU A 82 -11.38 -1.42 -1.18
CA GLU A 82 -11.06 -1.79 0.21
C GLU A 82 -10.40 -0.66 1.00
N ALA A 83 -9.97 0.41 0.34
CA ALA A 83 -9.34 1.54 1.02
C ALA A 83 -10.31 2.18 2.01
N GLN A 84 -9.83 2.48 3.21
CA GLN A 84 -10.62 3.03 4.30
C GLN A 84 -10.52 4.55 4.41
N ASN A 85 -9.64 5.17 3.63
CA ASN A 85 -9.40 6.61 3.68
C ASN A 85 -9.91 7.28 2.40
N ASP A 86 -10.07 8.61 2.48
CA ASP A 86 -10.65 9.38 1.39
C ASP A 86 -9.74 9.50 0.17
N TYR A 87 -8.44 9.40 0.39
CA TYR A 87 -7.43 9.52 -0.67
C TYR A 87 -6.67 8.21 -0.80
N VAL A 88 -6.48 7.79 -2.03
CA VAL A 88 -5.83 6.51 -2.34
C VAL A 88 -4.72 6.74 -3.36
N LEU A 89 -3.52 6.29 -3.00
CA LEU A 89 -2.39 6.23 -3.92
C LEU A 89 -2.09 4.76 -4.22
N CYS A 90 -2.26 4.38 -5.47
CA CYS A 90 -1.95 3.02 -5.91
C CYS A 90 -0.55 2.99 -6.52
N ILE A 91 0.33 2.17 -5.97
CA ILE A 91 1.71 2.02 -6.46
C ILE A 91 2.03 0.54 -6.70
N ASP A 92 3.09 0.29 -7.43
CA ASP A 92 3.63 -1.06 -7.57
C ASP A 92 4.41 -1.46 -6.31
N SER A 93 4.57 -2.77 -6.10
CA SER A 93 5.22 -3.29 -4.89
C SER A 93 6.73 -3.04 -4.82
N HIS A 94 7.31 -2.38 -5.82
CA HIS A 94 8.75 -2.13 -5.88
C HIS A 94 9.07 -0.67 -6.21
N VAL A 95 8.25 0.25 -5.70
CA VAL A 95 8.41 1.69 -5.94
C VAL A 95 9.03 2.35 -4.71
N LEU A 96 10.03 3.20 -4.93
CA LEU A 96 10.61 4.05 -3.89
C LEU A 96 10.17 5.50 -4.11
N LEU A 97 9.60 6.08 -3.06
CA LEU A 97 9.17 7.48 -3.09
C LEU A 97 10.27 8.35 -2.46
N CYS A 98 10.64 9.44 -3.12
CA CYS A 98 11.64 10.36 -2.60
C CYS A 98 11.21 10.92 -1.24
N PRO A 99 12.16 11.21 -0.33
CA PRO A 99 11.82 11.87 0.94
C PRO A 99 11.02 13.14 0.70
N GLY A 100 9.92 13.30 1.43
CA GLY A 100 9.03 14.45 1.29
C GLY A 100 7.99 14.35 0.18
N ALA A 101 8.05 13.34 -0.70
CA ALA A 101 7.10 13.21 -1.81
C ALA A 101 5.67 13.03 -1.31
N LEU A 102 5.44 12.21 -0.30
CA LEU A 102 4.11 11.99 0.26
C LEU A 102 3.57 13.25 0.93
N ARG A 103 4.41 13.99 1.65
CA ARG A 103 3.99 15.24 2.27
C ARG A 103 3.56 16.26 1.23
N LYS A 104 4.32 16.38 0.14
CA LYS A 104 3.97 17.29 -0.95
C LYS A 104 2.66 16.89 -1.63
N LEU A 105 2.43 15.60 -1.82
CA LEU A 105 1.20 15.10 -2.41
C LEU A 105 -0.01 15.42 -1.52
N ILE A 106 0.11 15.16 -0.23
CA ILE A 106 -0.95 15.45 0.74
C ILE A 106 -1.24 16.95 0.78
N ASP A 107 -0.20 17.79 0.84
CA ASP A 107 -0.36 19.23 0.87
C ASP A 107 -1.03 19.74 -0.40
N TYR A 108 -0.72 19.15 -1.56
CA TYR A 108 -1.39 19.50 -2.81
C TYR A 108 -2.90 19.27 -2.71
N PHE A 109 -3.33 18.12 -2.19
CA PHE A 109 -4.75 17.82 -2.06
C PHE A 109 -5.45 18.68 -1.00
N ILE A 110 -4.74 19.17 0.01
CA ILE A 110 -5.29 20.11 0.98
C ILE A 110 -5.56 21.46 0.32
N PHE A 111 -4.63 21.96 -0.50
CA PHE A 111 -4.77 23.27 -1.17
C PHE A 111 -5.62 23.22 -2.43
N TYR A 112 -5.69 22.08 -3.11
CA TYR A 112 -6.42 21.89 -4.36
C TYR A 112 -7.32 20.66 -4.26
N PRO A 113 -8.41 20.74 -3.48
CA PRO A 113 -9.23 19.56 -3.17
C PRO A 113 -10.01 19.01 -4.36
N ASP A 114 -10.13 19.74 -5.46
CA ASP A 114 -10.81 19.27 -6.67
C ASP A 114 -9.81 18.94 -7.78
#